data_e61c2d6dfe309bd2e201021936897817
#
_entry.id   e61c2d6dfe309bd2e201021936897817
#
_cell.length_a   1.000
_cell.length_b   1.000
_cell.length_c   1.000
_cell.angle_alpha   90.00
_cell.angle_beta   90.00
_cell.angle_gamma   90.00
#
_symmetry.space_group_name_H-M   'P 1'
#
loop_
_entity.id
_entity.type
_entity.pdbx_description
1 polymer ?
#
loop_
_entity_poly.entity_id
_entity_poly.type
_entity_poly.pdbx_seq_one_letter_code
_entity_poly.pdbx_strand_id
1 'polypeptide(L)'
;PFFKRVGSDLYVTKEIKVTEALLGTDVEVPSIEGPKRVTIPPGIKSHGKVRLKGLGVPDTNKGINGDQYVEVIIDIPKRLTDRQKTLLEELKREGI
;
A
#
# COMPACT_ATOMS: atom_id res chain seq x y z
N PRO A 1 -13.02 -12.22 3.63
CA PRO A 1 -11.63 -12.44 3.71
C PRO A 1 -10.75 -11.29 3.27
N PHE A 2 -9.58 -11.61 2.68
CA PHE A 2 -8.57 -10.60 2.45
C PHE A 2 -8.81 -9.76 1.20
N PHE A 3 -9.57 -10.30 0.24
CA PHE A 3 -9.69 -9.66 -1.07
C PHE A 3 -11.10 -9.18 -1.34
N LYS A 4 -11.18 -7.99 -1.94
CA LYS A 4 -12.40 -7.54 -2.58
C LYS A 4 -12.24 -7.80 -4.08
N ARG A 5 -13.21 -8.47 -4.68
CA ARG A 5 -13.17 -8.79 -6.11
C ARG A 5 -14.03 -7.81 -6.90
N VAL A 6 -13.47 -7.29 -7.98
CA VAL A 6 -14.20 -6.48 -8.96
C VAL A 6 -13.87 -7.04 -10.36
N GLY A 7 -14.81 -7.73 -10.95
CA GLY A 7 -14.55 -8.47 -12.20
C GLY A 7 -13.48 -9.53 -11.98
N SER A 8 -12.40 -9.45 -12.72
CA SER A 8 -11.25 -10.35 -12.59
C SER A 8 -10.14 -9.78 -11.72
N ASP A 9 -10.33 -8.56 -11.21
CA ASP A 9 -9.33 -7.90 -10.37
C ASP A 9 -9.59 -8.14 -8.89
N LEU A 10 -8.54 -8.18 -8.12
CA LEU A 10 -8.59 -8.35 -6.67
C LEU A 10 -8.00 -7.10 -6.00
N TYR A 11 -8.61 -6.69 -4.90
CA TYR A 11 -8.17 -5.53 -4.12
C TYR A 11 -7.89 -5.95 -2.69
N VAL A 12 -6.76 -5.51 -2.17
CA VAL A 12 -6.39 -5.68 -0.77
C VAL A 12 -5.87 -4.36 -0.24
N THR A 13 -6.16 -4.05 1.02
CA THR A 13 -5.61 -2.86 1.67
C THR A 13 -4.38 -3.23 2.49
N LYS A 14 -3.43 -2.30 2.53
CA LYS A 14 -2.24 -2.44 3.38
C LYS A 14 -2.00 -1.12 4.08
N GLU A 15 -1.98 -1.17 5.42
CA GLU A 15 -1.69 -0.01 6.24
C GLU A 15 -0.19 0.14 6.41
N ILE A 16 0.32 1.35 6.21
CA ILE A 16 1.73 1.67 6.42
C ILE A 16 1.85 2.92 7.28
N LYS A 17 3.02 3.12 7.86
CA LYS A 17 3.31 4.31 8.66
C LYS A 17 3.55 5.51 7.76
N VAL A 18 3.30 6.71 8.29
CA VAL A 18 3.52 7.94 7.52
C VAL A 18 4.98 8.07 7.06
N THR A 19 5.94 7.67 7.88
CA THR A 19 7.35 7.69 7.49
C THR A 19 7.64 6.73 6.34
N GLU A 20 6.99 5.58 6.34
CA GLU A 20 7.13 4.61 5.25
C GLU A 20 6.52 5.15 3.95
N ALA A 21 5.43 5.89 4.04
CA ALA A 21 4.83 6.52 2.87
C ALA A 21 5.75 7.60 2.28
N LEU A 22 6.45 8.33 3.12
CA LEU A 22 7.35 9.40 2.69
C LEU A 22 8.67 8.88 2.12
N LEU A 23 9.24 7.85 2.76
CA LEU A 23 10.56 7.33 2.41
C LEU A 23 10.51 6.14 1.45
N GLY A 24 9.34 5.54 1.29
CA GLY A 24 9.21 4.27 0.59
C GLY A 24 9.46 3.10 1.53
N THR A 25 8.92 1.94 1.18
CA THR A 25 9.06 0.74 1.99
C THR A 25 8.74 -0.50 1.16
N ASP A 26 9.12 -1.64 1.66
CA ASP A 26 8.68 -2.92 1.14
C ASP A 26 7.71 -3.53 2.14
N VAL A 27 6.62 -4.09 1.63
CA VAL A 27 5.61 -4.74 2.46
C VAL A 27 5.30 -6.12 1.91
N GLU A 28 4.80 -6.99 2.78
CA GLU A 28 4.31 -8.29 2.37
C GLU A 28 2.80 -8.26 2.35
N VAL A 29 2.20 -8.72 1.26
CA VAL A 29 0.75 -8.78 1.10
C VAL A 29 0.33 -10.19 0.67
N PRO A 30 -0.88 -10.62 1.03
CA PRO A 30 -1.40 -11.89 0.53
C PRO A 30 -1.70 -11.81 -0.97
N SER A 31 -1.55 -12.93 -1.66
CA SER A 31 -1.99 -13.06 -3.05
C SER A 31 -2.54 -14.46 -3.26
N ILE A 32 -3.14 -14.70 -4.42
CA ILE A 32 -3.64 -16.03 -4.77
C ILE A 32 -2.48 -17.03 -4.94
N GLU A 33 -1.27 -16.56 -5.12
CA GLU A 33 -0.05 -17.39 -5.23
C GLU A 33 0.73 -17.45 -3.92
N GLY A 34 0.15 -16.97 -2.82
CA GLY A 34 0.82 -16.86 -1.53
C GLY A 34 1.34 -15.46 -1.27
N PRO A 35 2.09 -15.26 -0.18
CA PRO A 35 2.60 -13.93 0.16
C PRO A 35 3.52 -13.38 -0.93
N LYS A 36 3.36 -12.08 -1.20
CA LYS A 36 4.20 -11.36 -2.17
C LYS A 36 4.79 -10.14 -1.51
N ARG A 37 6.06 -9.88 -1.81
CA ARG A 37 6.73 -8.66 -1.38
C ARG A 37 6.49 -7.57 -2.39
N VAL A 38 6.02 -6.41 -1.92
CA VAL A 38 5.64 -5.29 -2.77
C VAL A 38 6.43 -4.07 -2.35
N THR A 39 7.03 -3.39 -3.32
CA THR A 39 7.72 -2.12 -3.07
C THR A 39 6.73 -0.98 -3.19
N ILE A 40 6.60 -0.21 -2.12
CA ILE A 40 5.79 1.02 -2.10
C ILE A 40 6.73 2.18 -2.39
N PRO A 41 6.53 2.91 -3.49
CA PRO A 41 7.42 4.02 -3.83
C PRO A 41 7.30 5.18 -2.84
N PRO A 42 8.37 5.95 -2.62
CA PRO A 42 8.29 7.13 -1.74
C PRO A 42 7.32 8.16 -2.31
N GLY A 43 6.59 8.83 -1.43
CA GLY A 43 5.64 9.86 -1.82
C GLY A 43 4.32 9.33 -2.34
N ILE A 44 3.96 8.10 -2.01
CA ILE A 44 2.68 7.55 -2.44
C ILE A 44 1.54 8.36 -1.82
N LYS A 45 0.48 8.57 -2.58
CA LYS A 45 -0.70 9.28 -2.08
C LYS A 45 -1.54 8.36 -1.21
N SER A 46 -2.27 8.94 -0.26
CA SER A 46 -3.24 8.19 0.53
C SER A 46 -4.23 7.52 -0.42
N HIS A 47 -4.55 6.25 -0.14
CA HIS A 47 -5.36 5.39 -1.00
C HIS A 47 -4.76 5.13 -2.38
N GLY A 48 -3.49 5.47 -2.57
CA GLY A 48 -2.76 5.09 -3.79
C GLY A 48 -2.71 3.58 -3.94
N LYS A 49 -2.68 3.11 -5.19
CA LYS A 49 -2.72 1.68 -5.47
C LYS A 49 -1.44 1.24 -6.16
N VAL A 50 -0.93 0.08 -5.75
CA VAL A 50 0.17 -0.59 -6.42
C VAL A 50 -0.40 -1.80 -7.14
N ARG A 51 -0.13 -1.91 -8.44
CA ARG A 51 -0.64 -2.99 -9.27
C ARG A 51 0.31 -4.18 -9.25
N LEU A 52 -0.27 -5.36 -9.02
CA LEU A 52 0.43 -6.64 -9.16
C LEU A 52 -0.16 -7.34 -10.39
N LYS A 53 0.51 -7.20 -11.51
CA LYS A 53 0.02 -7.68 -12.79
C LYS A 53 -0.15 -9.21 -12.79
N GLY A 54 -1.31 -9.66 -13.26
CA GLY A 54 -1.58 -11.08 -13.41
C GLY A 54 -1.94 -11.82 -12.14
N LEU A 55 -2.05 -11.14 -10.98
CA LEU A 55 -2.39 -11.77 -9.71
C LEU A 55 -3.87 -11.67 -9.34
N GLY A 56 -4.72 -11.26 -10.28
CA GLY A 56 -6.17 -11.37 -10.15
C GLY A 56 -6.66 -12.77 -10.42
N VAL A 57 -7.97 -12.92 -10.58
CA VAL A 57 -8.56 -14.22 -10.91
C VAL A 57 -8.47 -14.47 -12.41
N PRO A 58 -8.44 -15.74 -12.82
CA PRO A 58 -8.48 -16.08 -14.25
C PRO A 58 -9.75 -15.56 -14.92
N ASP A 59 -9.58 -14.94 -16.08
CA ASP A 59 -10.70 -14.53 -16.93
C ASP A 59 -10.75 -15.48 -18.13
N THR A 60 -11.71 -16.41 -18.10
CA THR A 60 -11.82 -17.44 -19.13
C THR A 60 -12.23 -16.88 -20.49
N ASN A 61 -12.90 -15.72 -20.49
CA ASN A 61 -13.31 -15.08 -21.74
C ASN A 61 -12.13 -14.44 -22.47
N LYS A 62 -11.18 -13.89 -21.71
CA LYS A 62 -10.01 -13.22 -22.27
C LYS A 62 -8.78 -14.11 -22.32
N GLY A 63 -8.81 -15.26 -21.64
CA GLY A 63 -7.68 -16.17 -21.58
C GLY A 63 -6.49 -15.66 -20.77
N ILE A 64 -6.68 -14.62 -19.97
CA ILE A 64 -5.65 -14.03 -19.11
C ILE A 64 -6.22 -13.82 -17.70
N ASN A 65 -5.33 -13.68 -16.74
CA ASN A 65 -5.72 -13.31 -15.39
C ASN A 65 -5.94 -11.80 -15.29
N GLY A 66 -6.84 -11.38 -14.40
CA GLY A 66 -6.91 -10.00 -13.97
C GLY A 66 -5.69 -9.64 -13.11
N ASP A 67 -5.75 -8.50 -12.46
CA ASP A 67 -4.65 -7.99 -11.65
C ASP A 67 -5.07 -7.92 -10.18
N GLN A 68 -4.07 -7.86 -9.30
CA GLN A 68 -4.29 -7.53 -7.91
C GLN A 68 -3.83 -6.08 -7.68
N TYR A 69 -4.59 -5.34 -6.90
CA TYR A 69 -4.24 -3.99 -6.49
C TYR A 69 -4.08 -3.94 -4.98
N VAL A 70 -2.99 -3.33 -4.53
CA VAL A 70 -2.74 -3.07 -3.12
C VAL A 70 -3.05 -1.60 -2.87
N GLU A 71 -4.13 -1.33 -2.17
CA GLU A 71 -4.49 0.02 -1.77
C GLU A 71 -3.76 0.36 -0.48
N VAL A 72 -2.97 1.42 -0.51
CA VAL A 72 -2.14 1.83 0.62
C VAL A 72 -2.91 2.80 1.50
N ILE A 73 -3.05 2.45 2.77
CA ILE A 73 -3.66 3.28 3.79
C ILE A 73 -2.55 3.82 4.68
N ILE A 74 -2.47 5.13 4.83
CA ILE A 74 -1.43 5.76 5.63
C ILE A 74 -1.97 5.97 7.04
N ASP A 75 -1.30 5.35 8.01
CA ASP A 75 -1.65 5.48 9.41
C ASP A 75 -1.05 6.77 9.99
N ILE A 76 -1.91 7.65 10.46
CA ILE A 76 -1.50 8.88 11.13
C ILE A 76 -1.65 8.66 12.64
N PRO A 77 -0.54 8.66 13.40
CA PRO A 77 -0.62 8.39 14.84
C PRO A 77 -1.38 9.50 15.57
N LYS A 78 -2.21 9.11 16.53
CA LYS A 78 -3.00 10.05 17.32
C LYS A 78 -2.18 10.73 18.42
N ARG A 79 -1.13 10.05 18.87
CA ARG A 79 -0.29 10.54 19.96
C ARG A 79 1.16 10.50 19.54
N LEU A 80 1.90 11.52 19.93
CA LEU A 80 3.31 11.66 19.64
C LEU A 80 4.08 11.81 20.95
N THR A 81 5.24 11.21 21.01
CA THR A 81 6.18 11.48 22.10
C THR A 81 6.77 12.89 21.93
N ASP A 82 7.36 13.43 22.98
CA ASP A 82 8.01 14.74 22.89
C ASP A 82 9.12 14.76 21.85
N ARG A 83 9.87 13.68 21.76
CA ARG A 83 10.92 13.53 20.74
C ARG A 83 10.35 13.52 19.33
N GLN A 84 9.26 12.79 19.13
CA GLN A 84 8.59 12.74 17.82
C GLN A 84 8.07 14.11 17.41
N LYS A 85 7.47 14.85 18.34
CA LYS A 85 7.01 16.23 18.08
C LYS A 85 8.17 17.12 17.65
N THR A 86 9.28 17.05 18.36
CA THR A 86 10.47 17.87 18.04
C THR A 86 10.97 17.57 16.63
N LEU A 87 11.06 16.28 16.27
CA LEU A 87 11.51 15.87 14.94
C LEU A 87 10.54 16.33 13.85
N LEU A 88 9.23 16.23 14.10
CA LEU A 88 8.23 16.69 13.15
C LEU A 88 8.25 18.21 12.99
N GLU A 89 8.47 18.95 14.06
CA GLU A 89 8.60 20.40 13.99
C GLU A 89 9.82 20.82 13.17
N GLU A 90 10.91 20.06 13.27
CA GLU A 90 12.08 20.28 12.42
C GLU A 90 11.76 20.05 10.95
N LEU A 91 11.05 18.94 10.63
CA LEU A 91 10.61 18.64 9.27
C LEU A 91 9.66 19.71 8.74
N LYS A 92 8.78 20.21 9.58
CA LYS A 92 7.85 21.29 9.21
C LYS A 92 8.62 22.54 8.79
N ARG A 93 9.71 22.86 9.47
CA ARG A 93 10.58 24.01 9.10
C ARG A 93 11.28 23.79 7.76
N GLU A 94 11.52 22.51 7.41
CA GLU A 94 12.09 22.15 6.11
C GLU A 94 11.07 22.19 4.96
N GLY A 95 9.80 22.45 5.26
CA GLY A 95 8.77 22.59 4.25
C GLY A 95 7.94 21.34 4.00
N ILE A 96 8.05 20.36 4.85
CA ILE A 96 7.26 19.12 4.72
C ILE A 96 5.99 19.18 5.57
#